data_fea97b98789707a8eb56df8249ceab15
#
_entry.id   fea97b98789707a8eb56df8249ceab15
#
_cell.length_a   1.000
_cell.length_b   1.000
_cell.length_c   1.000
_cell.angle_alpha   90.00
_cell.angle_beta   90.00
_cell.angle_gamma   90.00
#
_symmetry.space_group_name_H-M   'P 1'
#
loop_
_entity.id
_entity.type
_entity.pdbx_description
1 polymer ?
#
loop_
_entity_poly.entity_id
_entity_poly.type
_entity_poly.pdbx_seq_one_letter_code
_entity_poly.pdbx_strand_id
1 'polypeptide(L)'
;YVLKKAEASKESGRNEVIKIWSRRSTILPQFVGLTFGVYNGKKHIPVNVSEDMIGQKFGEYSPTRTYYGHAADKKAKDKNPRRVADNEARAKLRMLRTSPQKLNLVAALIRGKKVERALTDLTFSKKRISDDVKKCLQSAIANAENNHNLDVDELVVAEAYCGKNLIMKRGRPRARGRFGKIIKPFSEITIVVRQVEEQSNG
;
A
#
# COMPACT_ATOMS: atom_id res chain seq x y z
N TYR A 1 -28.13 -36.04 -13.62
CA TYR A 1 -27.80 -35.62 -12.26
C TYR A 1 -28.41 -34.25 -11.92
N VAL A 2 -28.08 -33.18 -12.72
CA VAL A 2 -28.62 -31.83 -12.48
C VAL A 2 -30.14 -31.77 -12.64
N LEU A 3 -30.68 -32.43 -13.67
CA LEU A 3 -32.12 -32.50 -13.92
C LEU A 3 -32.87 -33.11 -12.74
N LYS A 4 -32.42 -34.30 -12.25
CA LYS A 4 -33.04 -34.95 -11.09
C LYS A 4 -33.05 -34.07 -9.84
N LYS A 5 -31.99 -33.28 -9.62
CA LYS A 5 -31.96 -32.33 -8.49
C LYS A 5 -32.92 -31.15 -8.67
N ALA A 6 -33.07 -30.67 -9.89
CA ALA A 6 -33.99 -29.59 -10.20
C ALA A 6 -35.45 -30.01 -10.04
N GLU A 7 -35.79 -31.23 -10.49
CA GLU A 7 -37.13 -31.85 -10.33
C GLU A 7 -37.45 -32.02 -8.85
N ALA A 8 -36.55 -32.63 -8.07
CA ALA A 8 -36.75 -32.81 -6.63
C ALA A 8 -36.87 -31.47 -5.87
N SER A 9 -36.17 -30.41 -6.31
CA SER A 9 -36.32 -29.08 -5.72
C SER A 9 -37.66 -28.44 -6.05
N LYS A 10 -38.19 -28.64 -7.26
CA LYS A 10 -39.53 -28.18 -7.66
C LYS A 10 -40.63 -28.88 -6.89
N GLU A 11 -40.52 -30.20 -6.73
CA GLU A 11 -41.48 -31.01 -5.97
C GLU A 11 -41.51 -30.62 -4.48
N SER A 12 -40.38 -30.29 -3.91
CA SER A 12 -40.31 -29.88 -2.50
C SER A 12 -40.86 -28.47 -2.24
N GLY A 13 -41.08 -27.64 -3.27
CA GLY A 13 -41.59 -26.27 -3.16
C GLY A 13 -40.69 -25.30 -2.41
N ARG A 14 -39.46 -25.70 -2.09
CA ARG A 14 -38.48 -24.87 -1.36
C ARG A 14 -37.59 -24.15 -2.33
N ASN A 15 -37.48 -22.84 -2.19
CA ASN A 15 -36.50 -21.99 -2.95
C ASN A 15 -35.08 -22.15 -2.39
N GLU A 16 -34.58 -23.37 -2.30
CA GLU A 16 -33.24 -23.65 -1.83
C GLU A 16 -32.23 -23.62 -2.99
N VAL A 17 -31.00 -23.18 -2.69
CA VAL A 17 -29.92 -23.16 -3.69
C VAL A 17 -29.49 -24.60 -4.02
N ILE A 18 -29.69 -25.02 -5.25
CA ILE A 18 -29.36 -26.36 -5.74
C ILE A 18 -27.87 -26.46 -6.01
N LYS A 19 -27.11 -27.06 -5.09
CA LYS A 19 -25.65 -27.21 -5.24
C LYS A 19 -25.28 -28.22 -6.31
N ILE A 20 -24.51 -27.76 -7.31
CA ILE A 20 -24.03 -28.56 -8.42
C ILE A 20 -22.49 -28.40 -8.59
N TRP A 21 -21.83 -29.50 -8.96
CA TRP A 21 -20.40 -29.54 -9.24
C TRP A 21 -20.10 -29.49 -10.74
N SER A 22 -21.10 -29.86 -11.58
CA SER A 22 -20.92 -29.96 -13.02
C SER A 22 -21.02 -28.57 -13.68
N ARG A 23 -19.88 -28.02 -14.01
CA ARG A 23 -19.78 -26.76 -14.75
C ARG A 23 -20.11 -26.90 -16.25
N ARG A 24 -19.92 -28.09 -16.80
CA ARG A 24 -20.15 -28.40 -18.22
C ARG A 24 -21.62 -28.74 -18.58
N SER A 25 -22.47 -28.86 -17.60
CA SER A 25 -23.90 -29.11 -17.82
C SER A 25 -24.58 -27.91 -18.49
N THR A 26 -25.40 -28.19 -19.48
CA THR A 26 -26.20 -27.19 -20.22
C THR A 26 -27.42 -26.78 -19.40
N ILE A 27 -27.75 -25.50 -19.47
CA ILE A 27 -28.96 -24.94 -18.85
C ILE A 27 -30.17 -25.28 -19.74
N LEU A 28 -31.13 -25.97 -19.14
CA LEU A 28 -32.34 -26.37 -19.82
C LEU A 28 -33.49 -25.41 -19.49
N PRO A 29 -34.53 -25.28 -20.35
CA PRO A 29 -35.71 -24.45 -20.12
C PRO A 29 -36.39 -24.74 -18.79
N GLN A 30 -36.33 -25.99 -18.35
CA GLN A 30 -36.94 -26.45 -17.08
C GLN A 30 -36.27 -25.85 -15.83
N PHE A 31 -35.08 -25.22 -15.96
CA PHE A 31 -34.33 -24.65 -14.86
C PHE A 31 -34.64 -23.19 -14.62
N VAL A 32 -35.39 -22.54 -15.50
CA VAL A 32 -35.78 -21.12 -15.37
C VAL A 32 -36.46 -20.87 -14.04
N GLY A 33 -36.09 -19.82 -13.36
CA GLY A 33 -36.57 -19.41 -12.04
C GLY A 33 -35.93 -20.14 -10.85
N LEU A 34 -35.07 -21.15 -11.09
CA LEU A 34 -34.33 -21.85 -10.04
C LEU A 34 -32.97 -21.22 -9.81
N THR A 35 -32.49 -21.30 -8.56
CA THR A 35 -31.14 -20.83 -8.20
C THR A 35 -30.17 -22.01 -8.02
N PHE A 36 -29.12 -22.04 -8.81
CA PHE A 36 -28.09 -23.08 -8.75
C PHE A 36 -26.83 -22.54 -8.09
N GLY A 37 -26.29 -23.26 -7.12
CA GLY A 37 -24.97 -23.03 -6.56
C GLY A 37 -23.93 -23.80 -7.37
N VAL A 38 -23.25 -23.13 -8.29
CA VAL A 38 -22.26 -23.75 -9.19
C VAL A 38 -20.87 -23.68 -8.59
N TYR A 39 -20.22 -24.82 -8.42
CA TYR A 39 -18.88 -24.87 -7.81
C TYR A 39 -17.80 -24.33 -8.74
N ASN A 40 -16.99 -23.38 -8.25
CA ASN A 40 -15.92 -22.74 -9.01
C ASN A 40 -14.51 -23.22 -8.65
N GLY A 41 -14.38 -24.27 -7.85
CA GLY A 41 -13.11 -24.76 -7.31
C GLY A 41 -12.83 -24.33 -5.87
N LYS A 42 -13.52 -23.29 -5.37
CA LYS A 42 -13.39 -22.78 -3.99
C LYS A 42 -14.73 -22.74 -3.25
N LYS A 43 -15.76 -22.29 -3.91
CA LYS A 43 -17.10 -22.11 -3.32
C LYS A 43 -18.20 -22.33 -4.38
N HIS A 44 -19.44 -22.53 -3.93
CA HIS A 44 -20.59 -22.53 -4.78
C HIS A 44 -21.06 -21.09 -5.03
N ILE A 45 -21.08 -20.67 -6.29
CA ILE A 45 -21.56 -19.34 -6.70
C ILE A 45 -23.03 -19.47 -7.03
N PRO A 46 -23.94 -18.69 -6.41
CA PRO A 46 -25.34 -18.70 -6.74
C PRO A 46 -25.56 -18.11 -8.14
N VAL A 47 -26.26 -18.84 -8.99
CA VAL A 47 -26.67 -18.45 -10.35
C VAL A 47 -28.18 -18.59 -10.43
N ASN A 48 -28.88 -17.49 -10.57
CA ASN A 48 -30.31 -17.47 -10.83
C ASN A 48 -30.55 -17.62 -12.34
N VAL A 49 -31.25 -18.64 -12.75
CA VAL A 49 -31.45 -19.00 -14.17
C VAL A 49 -32.55 -18.15 -14.78
N SER A 50 -32.22 -17.33 -15.78
CA SER A 50 -33.13 -16.60 -16.64
C SER A 50 -33.34 -17.32 -17.99
N GLU A 51 -34.30 -16.89 -18.76
CA GLU A 51 -34.60 -17.45 -20.09
C GLU A 51 -33.43 -17.28 -21.06
N ASP A 52 -32.70 -16.15 -21.00
CA ASP A 52 -31.56 -15.83 -21.85
C ASP A 52 -30.36 -16.78 -21.66
N MET A 53 -30.33 -17.53 -20.55
CA MET A 53 -29.26 -18.47 -20.24
C MET A 53 -29.48 -19.87 -20.82
N ILE A 54 -30.63 -20.11 -21.43
CA ILE A 54 -30.96 -21.42 -21.99
C ILE A 54 -29.95 -21.80 -23.09
N GLY A 55 -29.45 -23.03 -23.04
CA GLY A 55 -28.48 -23.55 -23.98
C GLY A 55 -27.01 -23.25 -23.60
N GLN A 56 -26.76 -22.32 -22.70
CA GLN A 56 -25.43 -22.02 -22.20
C GLN A 56 -25.02 -23.00 -21.09
N LYS A 57 -23.74 -22.99 -20.69
CA LYS A 57 -23.23 -23.88 -19.65
C LYS A 57 -23.15 -23.17 -18.32
N PHE A 58 -23.46 -23.84 -17.22
CA PHE A 58 -23.38 -23.30 -15.87
C PHE A 58 -21.98 -22.73 -15.54
N GLY A 59 -20.93 -23.27 -16.16
CA GLY A 59 -19.54 -22.81 -15.93
C GLY A 59 -19.27 -21.39 -16.40
N GLU A 60 -20.05 -20.86 -17.34
CA GLU A 60 -19.93 -19.49 -17.85
C GLU A 60 -20.30 -18.46 -16.80
N TYR A 61 -21.27 -18.80 -15.95
CA TYR A 61 -21.75 -17.93 -14.84
C TYR A 61 -21.01 -18.14 -13.52
N SER A 62 -20.01 -19.03 -13.49
CA SER A 62 -19.24 -19.33 -12.28
C SER A 62 -17.73 -19.18 -12.55
N PRO A 63 -17.19 -17.97 -12.56
CA PRO A 63 -15.76 -17.74 -12.85
C PRO A 63 -14.85 -18.40 -11.84
N THR A 64 -13.80 -19.09 -12.33
CA THR A 64 -12.76 -19.72 -11.49
C THR A 64 -11.68 -18.75 -11.06
N ARG A 65 -11.55 -17.64 -11.77
CA ARG A 65 -10.59 -16.57 -11.50
C ARG A 65 -11.32 -15.28 -11.24
N THR A 66 -10.85 -14.55 -10.23
CA THR A 66 -11.38 -13.22 -9.93
C THR A 66 -10.43 -12.20 -10.54
N TYR A 67 -10.94 -11.37 -11.41
CA TYR A 67 -10.21 -10.21 -11.90
C TYR A 67 -10.32 -9.08 -10.87
N TYR A 68 -9.18 -8.62 -10.36
CA TYR A 68 -9.13 -7.55 -9.35
C TYR A 68 -8.92 -6.16 -9.94
N GLY A 69 -9.11 -5.98 -11.24
CA GLY A 69 -8.86 -4.74 -11.94
C GLY A 69 -7.36 -4.49 -12.22
N HIS A 70 -7.08 -3.48 -13.01
CA HIS A 70 -5.71 -2.97 -13.19
C HIS A 70 -5.27 -2.18 -11.98
N ALA A 71 -3.96 -1.89 -11.85
CA ALA A 71 -3.43 -1.11 -10.73
C ALA A 71 -4.07 0.30 -10.62
N ALA A 72 -4.54 0.87 -11.74
CA ALA A 72 -5.30 2.11 -11.79
C ALA A 72 -6.68 2.01 -11.12
N ASP A 73 -7.35 0.86 -11.23
CA ASP A 73 -8.69 0.65 -10.67
C ASP A 73 -8.63 0.32 -9.16
N LYS A 74 -7.44 -0.02 -8.66
CA LYS A 74 -7.21 -0.32 -7.24
C LYS A 74 -7.17 0.90 -6.34
N LYS A 75 -7.24 2.11 -6.88
CA LYS A 75 -7.32 3.36 -6.09
C LYS A 75 -8.56 3.43 -5.19
N ALA A 76 -9.49 2.51 -5.34
CA ALA A 76 -10.81 2.64 -4.72
C ALA A 76 -10.97 2.03 -3.32
N LYS A 77 -9.97 1.43 -2.70
CA LYS A 77 -10.08 1.06 -1.28
C LYS A 77 -8.69 1.00 -0.67
N ASP A 78 -8.32 2.04 0.05
CA ASP A 78 -7.17 2.07 0.93
C ASP A 78 -7.24 0.91 1.94
N LYS A 79 -6.60 -0.20 1.57
CA LYS A 79 -6.31 -1.27 2.54
C LYS A 79 -5.24 -0.86 3.56
N ASN A 80 -4.56 0.25 3.30
CA ASN A 80 -3.59 0.86 4.20
C ASN A 80 -4.06 2.28 4.52
N PRO A 81 -4.62 2.51 5.71
CA PRO A 81 -4.97 3.85 6.14
C PRO A 81 -3.72 4.74 6.14
N ARG A 82 -3.92 6.01 5.86
CA ARG A 82 -2.86 7.02 5.94
C ARG A 82 -2.20 6.95 7.32
N ARG A 83 -0.87 6.88 7.34
CA ARG A 83 -0.09 6.77 8.59
C ARG A 83 0.22 8.12 9.24
N VAL A 84 -0.16 9.19 8.60
CA VAL A 84 0.17 10.57 8.97
C VAL A 84 -1.15 11.32 9.10
N ALA A 85 -1.27 12.22 10.06
CA ALA A 85 -2.46 13.04 10.28
C ALA A 85 -2.75 13.94 9.05
N ASP A 86 -3.95 14.49 8.95
CA ASP A 86 -4.37 15.28 7.79
C ASP A 86 -3.60 16.59 7.64
N ASN A 87 -3.15 17.17 8.77
CA ASN A 87 -2.30 18.35 8.82
C ASN A 87 -0.79 18.03 8.71
N GLU A 88 -0.43 16.82 8.33
CA GLU A 88 0.96 16.38 8.20
C GLU A 88 1.27 15.84 6.82
N ALA A 89 2.48 16.09 6.34
CA ALA A 89 3.02 15.50 5.13
C ALA A 89 4.37 14.84 5.40
N ARG A 90 4.68 13.81 4.64
CA ARG A 90 5.85 12.97 4.86
C ARG A 90 6.65 12.77 3.59
N ALA A 91 7.98 12.84 3.70
CA ALA A 91 8.90 12.34 2.69
C ALA A 91 9.91 11.35 3.29
N LYS A 92 10.31 10.36 2.50
CA LYS A 92 11.28 9.34 2.90
C LYS A 92 12.35 9.17 1.83
N LEU A 93 13.61 9.31 2.23
CA LEU A 93 14.76 9.06 1.38
C LEU A 93 15.52 7.83 1.86
N ARG A 94 15.71 6.86 0.97
CA ARG A 94 16.34 5.58 1.24
C ARG A 94 17.75 5.51 0.64
N MET A 95 18.53 4.50 1.07
CA MET A 95 19.83 4.14 0.48
C MET A 95 20.90 5.23 0.55
N LEU A 96 20.85 6.06 1.58
CA LEU A 96 21.89 7.06 1.84
C LEU A 96 23.18 6.35 2.29
N ARG A 97 24.28 6.61 1.58
CA ARG A 97 25.59 6.00 1.89
C ARG A 97 26.27 6.69 3.06
N THR A 98 25.65 6.59 4.22
CA THR A 98 26.18 7.12 5.48
C THR A 98 25.72 6.26 6.65
N SER A 99 26.37 6.39 7.81
CA SER A 99 25.87 5.68 9.00
C SER A 99 24.68 6.41 9.61
N PRO A 100 23.72 5.69 10.23
CA PRO A 100 22.57 6.32 10.86
C PRO A 100 22.93 7.36 11.92
N GLN A 101 24.01 7.15 12.68
CA GLN A 101 24.49 8.10 13.68
C GLN A 101 24.89 9.44 13.05
N LYS A 102 25.65 9.40 11.94
CA LYS A 102 26.09 10.63 11.24
C LYS A 102 24.89 11.35 10.61
N LEU A 103 23.94 10.60 10.05
CA LEU A 103 22.71 11.15 9.49
C LEU A 103 21.84 11.79 10.57
N ASN A 104 21.74 11.16 11.74
CA ASN A 104 20.95 11.68 12.85
C ASN A 104 21.46 13.03 13.40
N LEU A 105 22.76 13.33 13.30
CA LEU A 105 23.29 14.64 13.64
C LEU A 105 22.71 15.76 12.76
N VAL A 106 22.47 15.47 11.48
CA VAL A 106 21.82 16.43 10.56
C VAL A 106 20.31 16.47 10.79
N ALA A 107 19.69 15.32 11.03
CA ALA A 107 18.28 15.26 11.37
C ALA A 107 17.96 16.04 12.67
N ALA A 108 18.83 15.96 13.68
CA ALA A 108 18.68 16.71 14.93
C ALA A 108 18.75 18.23 14.73
N LEU A 109 19.50 18.69 13.73
CA LEU A 109 19.62 20.11 13.43
C LEU A 109 18.31 20.75 12.97
N ILE A 110 17.44 19.98 12.31
CA ILE A 110 16.20 20.49 11.70
C ILE A 110 14.94 20.20 12.52
N ARG A 111 14.99 19.29 13.47
CA ARG A 111 13.81 18.93 14.28
C ARG A 111 13.23 20.12 15.03
N GLY A 112 11.91 20.27 15.00
CA GLY A 112 11.19 21.32 15.73
C GLY A 112 11.37 22.73 15.17
N LYS A 113 12.00 22.88 13.99
CA LYS A 113 12.20 24.19 13.37
C LYS A 113 11.16 24.47 12.29
N LYS A 114 10.84 25.76 12.08
CA LYS A 114 10.09 26.19 10.90
C LYS A 114 10.86 25.75 9.64
N VAL A 115 10.14 25.35 8.60
CA VAL A 115 10.71 24.75 7.39
C VAL A 115 11.71 25.67 6.69
N GLU A 116 11.41 26.96 6.62
CA GLU A 116 12.29 27.98 6.04
C GLU A 116 13.66 28.01 6.73
N ARG A 117 13.66 28.07 8.06
CA ARG A 117 14.89 28.05 8.86
C ARG A 117 15.64 26.72 8.74
N ALA A 118 14.92 25.60 8.67
CA ALA A 118 15.53 24.30 8.46
C ALA A 118 16.24 24.19 7.10
N LEU A 119 15.66 24.76 6.03
CA LEU A 119 16.28 24.84 4.70
C LEU A 119 17.55 25.69 4.71
N THR A 120 17.54 26.82 5.43
CA THR A 120 18.70 27.70 5.60
C THR A 120 19.82 26.99 6.35
N ASP A 121 19.50 26.36 7.47
CA ASP A 121 20.48 25.59 8.27
C ASP A 121 21.11 24.44 7.48
N LEU A 122 20.35 23.74 6.64
CA LEU A 122 20.86 22.68 5.77
C LEU A 122 21.75 23.22 4.66
N THR A 123 21.45 24.39 4.12
CA THR A 123 22.21 25.03 3.05
C THR A 123 23.61 25.45 3.54
N PHE A 124 23.71 25.97 4.75
CA PHE A 124 24.98 26.41 5.35
C PHE A 124 25.73 25.29 6.11
N SER A 125 25.15 24.12 6.20
CA SER A 125 25.78 22.97 6.88
C SER A 125 26.96 22.42 6.07
N LYS A 126 28.12 22.32 6.69
CA LYS A 126 29.34 21.76 6.07
C LYS A 126 29.31 20.22 5.89
N LYS A 127 28.21 19.56 6.23
CA LYS A 127 28.12 18.11 6.15
C LYS A 127 27.61 17.68 4.76
N ARG A 128 28.37 16.85 4.05
CA ARG A 128 28.03 16.34 2.72
C ARG A 128 26.59 15.82 2.60
N ILE A 129 26.07 15.18 3.65
CA ILE A 129 24.75 14.58 3.66
C ILE A 129 23.61 15.61 3.77
N SER A 130 23.94 16.88 4.08
CA SER A 130 22.94 17.95 4.22
C SER A 130 22.21 18.23 2.92
N ASP A 131 22.87 18.10 1.77
CA ASP A 131 22.26 18.30 0.46
C ASP A 131 21.16 17.25 0.18
N ASP A 132 21.44 16.00 0.53
CA ASP A 132 20.47 14.93 0.36
C ASP A 132 19.27 15.11 1.31
N VAL A 133 19.52 15.53 2.55
CA VAL A 133 18.48 15.83 3.54
C VAL A 133 17.66 17.05 3.10
N LYS A 134 18.30 18.09 2.53
CA LYS A 134 17.62 19.26 1.96
C LYS A 134 16.65 18.86 0.85
N LYS A 135 17.08 18.02 -0.09
CA LYS A 135 16.21 17.49 -1.15
C LYS A 135 15.02 16.71 -0.58
N CYS A 136 15.24 15.91 0.47
CA CYS A 136 14.17 15.19 1.14
C CYS A 136 13.16 16.15 1.81
N LEU A 137 13.65 17.22 2.47
CA LEU A 137 12.81 18.25 3.07
C LEU A 137 12.00 19.00 2.00
N GLN A 138 12.61 19.38 0.89
CA GLN A 138 11.92 20.00 -0.25
C GLN A 138 10.82 19.08 -0.81
N SER A 139 11.07 17.77 -0.89
CA SER A 139 10.05 16.80 -1.29
C SER A 139 8.90 16.71 -0.26
N ALA A 140 9.19 16.86 1.04
CA ALA A 140 8.14 16.89 2.07
C ALA A 140 7.27 18.13 1.96
N ILE A 141 7.85 19.29 1.67
CA ILE A 141 7.15 20.55 1.44
C ILE A 141 6.25 20.45 0.21
N ALA A 142 6.79 20.00 -0.92
CA ALA A 142 6.01 19.80 -2.13
C ALA A 142 4.86 18.79 -1.95
N ASN A 143 5.04 17.76 -1.12
CA ASN A 143 3.95 16.84 -0.76
C ASN A 143 2.89 17.52 0.11
N ALA A 144 3.28 18.43 1.01
CA ALA A 144 2.36 19.19 1.85
C ALA A 144 1.49 20.12 1.00
N GLU A 145 2.10 20.88 0.11
CA GLU A 145 1.43 21.82 -0.79
C GLU A 145 0.53 21.09 -1.80
N ASN A 146 1.10 20.23 -2.65
CA ASN A 146 0.40 19.67 -3.81
C ASN A 146 -0.60 18.55 -3.46
N ASN A 147 -0.36 17.77 -2.40
CA ASN A 147 -1.18 16.61 -2.07
C ASN A 147 -2.13 16.86 -0.90
N HIS A 148 -1.84 17.86 -0.07
CA HIS A 148 -2.58 18.10 1.18
C HIS A 148 -3.09 19.54 1.30
N ASN A 149 -2.73 20.42 0.37
CA ASN A 149 -3.11 21.84 0.35
C ASN A 149 -2.78 22.55 1.70
N LEU A 150 -1.64 22.19 2.30
CA LEU A 150 -1.17 22.80 3.55
C LEU A 150 -0.40 24.08 3.23
N ASP A 151 -0.51 25.10 4.10
CA ASP A 151 0.23 26.34 3.95
C ASP A 151 1.72 26.13 4.25
N VAL A 152 2.57 26.50 3.30
CA VAL A 152 4.02 26.31 3.38
C VAL A 152 4.66 27.15 4.46
N ASP A 153 4.15 28.36 4.70
CA ASP A 153 4.71 29.34 5.65
C ASP A 153 4.48 28.91 7.11
N GLU A 154 3.43 28.11 7.36
CA GLU A 154 3.10 27.57 8.67
C GLU A 154 3.71 26.19 8.94
N LEU A 155 4.47 25.64 7.98
CA LEU A 155 5.05 24.31 8.15
C LEU A 155 6.22 24.30 9.14
N VAL A 156 6.17 23.32 10.03
CA VAL A 156 7.24 23.00 10.99
C VAL A 156 7.70 21.55 10.78
N VAL A 157 8.99 21.30 10.91
CA VAL A 157 9.54 19.95 10.91
C VAL A 157 9.18 19.26 12.22
N ALA A 158 8.05 18.55 12.25
CA ALA A 158 7.59 17.85 13.44
C ALA A 158 8.52 16.71 13.82
N GLU A 159 8.86 15.87 12.84
CA GLU A 159 9.72 14.71 13.05
C GLU A 159 10.78 14.58 11.95
N ALA A 160 11.98 14.22 12.35
CA ALA A 160 13.05 13.80 11.43
C ALA A 160 13.78 12.63 12.07
N TYR A 161 13.51 11.40 11.61
CA TYR A 161 14.14 10.21 12.16
C TYR A 161 14.88 9.41 11.12
N CYS A 162 15.96 8.75 11.60
CA CYS A 162 16.88 8.00 10.77
C CYS A 162 16.80 6.51 11.06
N GLY A 163 16.69 5.72 10.00
CA GLY A 163 16.68 4.28 10.06
C GLY A 163 17.94 3.65 9.48
N LYS A 164 18.25 2.43 9.93
CA LYS A 164 19.26 1.59 9.34
C LYS A 164 18.67 0.88 8.12
N ASN A 165 19.36 0.98 6.98
CA ASN A 165 18.97 0.31 5.76
C ASN A 165 19.93 -0.86 5.47
N LEU A 166 20.36 -1.03 4.24
CA LEU A 166 21.29 -2.07 3.81
C LEU A 166 22.66 -1.90 4.47
N ILE A 167 23.31 -3.02 4.78
CA ILE A 167 24.70 -3.06 5.23
C ILE A 167 25.50 -3.90 4.25
N MET A 168 26.47 -3.28 3.62
CA MET A 168 27.45 -3.99 2.81
C MET A 168 28.59 -4.48 3.71
N LYS A 169 28.72 -5.78 3.81
CA LYS A 169 29.84 -6.42 4.54
C LYS A 169 31.00 -6.65 3.58
N ARG A 170 32.18 -6.19 3.95
CA ARG A 170 33.45 -6.42 3.23
C ARG A 170 34.47 -6.98 4.19
N GLY A 171 35.52 -7.53 3.68
CA GLY A 171 36.59 -8.08 4.47
C GLY A 171 37.96 -7.59 4.02
N ARG A 172 38.87 -7.54 4.96
CA ARG A 172 40.27 -7.26 4.72
C ARG A 172 41.11 -8.36 5.34
N PRO A 173 42.03 -9.00 4.59
CA PRO A 173 42.93 -9.99 5.16
C PRO A 173 43.84 -9.31 6.19
N ARG A 174 44.14 -10.03 7.29
CA ARG A 174 44.96 -9.63 8.39
C ARG A 174 46.06 -10.67 8.61
N ALA A 175 47.04 -10.36 9.49
CA ALA A 175 48.12 -11.27 9.84
C ALA A 175 47.59 -12.64 10.34
N ARG A 176 48.36 -13.70 10.15
CA ARG A 176 48.04 -15.08 10.57
C ARG A 176 46.73 -15.64 10.04
N GLY A 177 46.38 -15.32 8.77
CA GLY A 177 45.19 -15.84 8.14
C GLY A 177 43.87 -15.29 8.71
N ARG A 178 43.91 -14.26 9.57
CA ARG A 178 42.69 -13.63 10.13
C ARG A 178 42.04 -12.71 9.09
N PHE A 179 40.76 -12.46 9.30
CA PHE A 179 39.94 -11.64 8.42
C PHE A 179 39.31 -10.49 9.19
N GLY A 180 39.64 -9.25 8.79
CA GLY A 180 39.08 -8.04 9.38
C GLY A 180 37.77 -7.65 8.70
N LYS A 181 36.67 -7.61 9.45
CA LYS A 181 35.35 -7.23 8.96
C LYS A 181 35.24 -5.72 8.76
N ILE A 182 34.85 -5.31 7.54
CA ILE A 182 34.54 -3.90 7.20
C ILE A 182 33.04 -3.80 6.95
N ILE A 183 32.39 -2.86 7.63
CA ILE A 183 30.96 -2.60 7.49
C ILE A 183 30.77 -1.26 6.80
N LYS A 184 30.07 -1.26 5.66
CA LYS A 184 29.64 -0.06 4.94
C LYS A 184 28.11 0.09 5.10
N PRO A 185 27.63 0.85 6.10
CA PRO A 185 26.21 1.01 6.35
C PRO A 185 25.58 1.98 5.36
N PHE A 186 24.34 1.69 5.01
CA PHE A 186 23.41 2.61 4.39
C PHE A 186 22.32 2.95 5.39
N SER A 187 21.81 4.15 5.31
CA SER A 187 20.74 4.64 6.17
C SER A 187 19.57 5.20 5.36
N GLU A 188 18.49 5.44 6.03
CA GLU A 188 17.31 6.12 5.49
C GLU A 188 16.90 7.24 6.43
N ILE A 189 16.30 8.29 5.89
CA ILE A 189 15.69 9.37 6.66
C ILE A 189 14.23 9.51 6.29
N THR A 190 13.41 9.77 7.29
CA THR A 190 12.02 10.15 7.11
C THR A 190 11.82 11.49 7.78
N ILE A 191 11.24 12.43 7.06
CA ILE A 191 10.91 13.77 7.53
C ILE A 191 9.40 13.91 7.48
N VAL A 192 8.81 14.37 8.58
CA VAL A 192 7.39 14.70 8.70
C VAL A 192 7.31 16.21 8.98
N VAL A 193 6.58 16.91 8.13
CA VAL A 193 6.26 18.32 8.30
C VAL A 193 4.81 18.43 8.70
N ARG A 194 4.51 19.35 9.62
CA ARG A 194 3.19 19.61 10.16
C ARG A 194 2.87 21.08 10.05
N GLN A 195 1.65 21.39 9.63
CA GLN A 195 1.10 22.73 9.73
C GLN A 195 0.71 23.00 11.20
N VAL A 196 1.22 24.08 11.74
CA VAL A 196 0.90 24.57 13.09
C VAL A 196 0.14 25.86 12.93
N GLU A 197 -1.14 25.84 13.28
CA GLU A 197 -1.94 27.06 13.39
C GLU A 197 -1.32 27.92 14.50
N GLU A 198 -0.90 29.14 14.19
CA GLU A 198 -0.52 30.11 15.22
C GLU A 198 -1.79 30.41 16.01
N GLN A 199 -1.87 29.87 17.23
CA GLN A 199 -2.90 30.33 18.16
C GLN A 199 -2.64 31.82 18.36
N SER A 200 -3.52 32.64 17.80
CA SER A 200 -3.56 34.07 18.11
C SER A 200 -3.85 34.18 19.62
N ASN A 201 -2.80 34.32 20.40
CA ASN A 201 -2.94 34.75 21.79
C ASN A 201 -3.54 36.16 21.74
N GLY A 202 -4.89 36.22 21.96
CA GLY A 202 -5.62 37.44 22.20
C GLY A 202 -5.28 38.02 23.57
#